data_59829368afbe5d6a620f86b88ee9ab16
#
_entry.id   59829368afbe5d6a620f86b88ee9ab16
#
_cell.length_a   1.000
_cell.length_b   1.000
_cell.length_c   1.000
_cell.angle_alpha   90.00
_cell.angle_beta   90.00
_cell.angle_gamma   90.00
#
_symmetry.space_group_name_H-M   'P 1'
#
loop_
_entity.id
_entity.type
_entity.pdbx_description
1 polymer ?
#
loop_
_entity_poly.entity_id
_entity_poly.type
_entity_poly.pdbx_seq_one_letter_code
_entity_poly.pdbx_strand_id
1 'polypeptide(L)'
;QGSKGILAFTGYDGILGYRTSDFWYNENCDYYVSTPANDKEKREDHTSPNENIEQDKQTAREVAQAIRDLGWELASHSWGHLNMTSTSYEHLVWDTDMWEREVESIIGDTDIILYPLGADVGDWRPSQYTFENEKFKKLWDVGFRYFCNVDSTQYWLQYGSNYMRQGRRNMDGQMMFKQMV
;
A
#
# COMPACT_ATOMS: atom_id res chain seq x y z
N GLN A 1 -12.30 24.76 -3.09
CA GLN A 1 -12.36 23.30 -3.22
C GLN A 1 -12.00 22.70 -1.87
N GLY A 2 -12.85 21.79 -1.37
CA GLY A 2 -12.57 21.09 -0.09
C GLY A 2 -11.44 20.08 -0.24
N SER A 3 -10.79 19.75 0.88
CA SER A 3 -9.80 18.67 0.94
C SER A 3 -10.46 17.35 0.54
N LYS A 4 -9.73 16.54 -0.20
CA LYS A 4 -10.12 15.18 -0.56
C LYS A 4 -9.45 14.19 0.40
N GLY A 5 -9.27 12.99 0.01
CA GLY A 5 -8.60 11.95 0.78
C GLY A 5 -7.44 11.33 0.01
N ILE A 6 -6.86 10.33 0.63
CA ILE A 6 -5.83 9.47 0.03
C ILE A 6 -6.44 8.10 -0.16
N LEU A 7 -6.33 7.54 -1.36
CA LEU A 7 -6.67 6.15 -1.67
C LEU A 7 -5.38 5.36 -1.80
N ALA A 8 -5.19 4.35 -0.98
CA ALA A 8 -4.00 3.51 -1.01
C ALA A 8 -4.33 2.12 -1.54
N PHE A 9 -3.49 1.62 -2.44
CA PHE A 9 -3.73 0.39 -3.19
C PHE A 9 -2.71 -0.69 -2.85
N THR A 10 -3.21 -1.93 -2.77
CA THR A 10 -2.44 -3.16 -2.94
C THR A 10 -2.53 -3.60 -4.40
N GLY A 11 -1.67 -4.53 -4.84
CA GLY A 11 -1.60 -4.94 -6.24
C GLY A 11 -2.00 -6.38 -6.51
N TYR A 12 -1.98 -7.25 -5.51
CA TYR A 12 -2.04 -8.70 -5.70
C TYR A 12 -3.35 -9.24 -6.34
N ASP A 13 -4.46 -8.52 -6.22
CA ASP A 13 -5.75 -8.85 -6.87
C ASP A 13 -6.09 -7.88 -8.01
N GLY A 14 -5.14 -7.02 -8.41
CA GLY A 14 -5.41 -5.89 -9.30
C GLY A 14 -5.91 -4.67 -8.54
N ILE A 15 -6.28 -3.61 -9.25
CA ILE A 15 -6.65 -2.32 -8.65
C ILE A 15 -7.91 -1.72 -9.28
N LEU A 16 -8.58 -0.84 -8.51
CA LEU A 16 -9.72 -0.06 -8.97
C LEU A 16 -10.88 -0.91 -9.53
N GLY A 17 -10.99 -2.17 -9.11
CA GLY A 17 -12.02 -3.10 -9.56
C GLY A 17 -11.67 -3.85 -10.85
N TYR A 18 -10.45 -3.67 -11.37
CA TYR A 18 -9.96 -4.34 -12.57
C TYR A 18 -8.88 -5.36 -12.22
N ARG A 19 -8.88 -6.50 -12.94
CA ARG A 19 -7.88 -7.54 -12.75
C ARG A 19 -6.62 -7.18 -13.54
N THR A 20 -5.79 -6.32 -12.95
CA THR A 20 -4.58 -5.79 -13.57
C THR A 20 -3.32 -6.61 -13.30
N SER A 21 -3.44 -7.72 -12.55
CA SER A 21 -2.36 -8.66 -12.24
C SER A 21 -2.81 -10.10 -12.47
N ASP A 22 -1.92 -10.90 -13.06
CA ASP A 22 -2.07 -12.35 -13.19
C ASP A 22 -1.11 -13.11 -12.25
N PHE A 23 -0.66 -12.46 -11.18
CA PHE A 23 0.30 -13.04 -10.26
C PHE A 23 -0.15 -14.39 -9.67
N TRP A 24 -1.42 -14.50 -9.28
CA TRP A 24 -1.98 -15.72 -8.71
C TRP A 24 -2.05 -16.90 -9.69
N TYR A 25 -1.99 -16.62 -10.97
CA TYR A 25 -1.94 -17.64 -12.01
C TYR A 25 -0.52 -18.18 -12.23
N ASN A 26 0.49 -17.53 -11.69
CA ASN A 26 1.87 -17.93 -11.83
C ASN A 26 2.22 -19.04 -10.83
N GLU A 27 2.46 -20.26 -11.32
CA GLU A 27 2.84 -21.43 -10.50
C GLU A 27 4.17 -21.26 -9.76
N ASN A 28 5.02 -20.32 -10.20
CA ASN A 28 6.31 -20.01 -9.60
C ASN A 28 6.24 -18.84 -8.60
N CYS A 29 5.08 -18.59 -8.03
CA CYS A 29 4.90 -17.58 -7.00
C CYS A 29 5.52 -18.04 -5.68
N ASP A 30 6.79 -17.68 -5.43
CA ASP A 30 7.53 -18.06 -4.22
C ASP A 30 7.22 -17.18 -3.00
N TYR A 31 6.58 -16.03 -3.21
CA TYR A 31 6.27 -15.09 -2.15
C TYR A 31 4.81 -15.12 -1.76
N TYR A 32 4.61 -14.98 -0.47
CA TYR A 32 3.33 -15.08 0.19
C TYR A 32 2.86 -13.70 0.64
N VAL A 33 1.66 -13.29 0.22
CA VAL A 33 1.05 -12.06 0.74
C VAL A 33 0.48 -12.29 2.14
N SER A 34 0.52 -11.29 3.01
CA SER A 34 0.23 -11.44 4.44
C SER A 34 -1.18 -11.02 4.84
N THR A 35 -2.17 -11.40 4.03
CA THR A 35 -3.58 -11.08 4.30
C THR A 35 -4.47 -12.29 4.24
N PRO A 36 -5.70 -12.23 4.76
CA PRO A 36 -6.72 -13.25 4.51
C PRO A 36 -7.00 -13.49 3.02
N ALA A 37 -6.64 -12.54 2.16
CA ALA A 37 -6.69 -12.69 0.72
C ALA A 37 -5.72 -13.77 0.18
N ASN A 38 -4.78 -14.20 1.01
CA ASN A 38 -3.89 -15.33 0.72
C ASN A 38 -4.54 -16.68 0.84
N ASP A 39 -5.78 -16.75 1.32
CA ASP A 39 -6.44 -18.04 1.49
C ASP A 39 -6.46 -18.79 0.18
N LYS A 40 -6.24 -20.09 0.28
CA LYS A 40 -6.30 -20.99 -0.88
C LYS A 40 -7.56 -20.79 -1.70
N GLU A 41 -8.69 -20.54 -1.03
CA GLU A 41 -9.98 -20.27 -1.66
C GLU A 41 -9.93 -19.09 -2.63
N LYS A 42 -9.23 -17.98 -2.27
CA LYS A 42 -9.08 -16.84 -3.18
C LYS A 42 -8.13 -17.12 -4.35
N ARG A 43 -7.14 -18.00 -4.18
CA ARG A 43 -6.29 -18.46 -5.27
C ARG A 43 -7.04 -19.36 -6.25
N GLU A 44 -7.98 -20.16 -5.76
CA GLU A 44 -8.79 -21.06 -6.57
C GLU A 44 -9.76 -20.31 -7.49
N ASP A 45 -10.11 -19.05 -7.15
CA ASP A 45 -10.93 -18.20 -8.01
C ASP A 45 -10.19 -17.70 -9.26
N HIS A 46 -8.87 -17.72 -9.26
CA HIS A 46 -8.02 -17.34 -10.39
C HIS A 46 -7.59 -18.56 -11.22
N THR A 47 -8.53 -19.21 -11.86
CA THR A 47 -8.29 -20.47 -12.61
C THR A 47 -7.71 -20.28 -14.00
N SER A 48 -7.66 -19.04 -14.49
CA SER A 48 -7.14 -18.70 -15.83
C SER A 48 -6.52 -17.31 -15.86
N PRO A 49 -5.55 -17.04 -16.76
CA PRO A 49 -5.06 -15.69 -17.00
C PRO A 49 -6.20 -14.77 -17.41
N ASN A 50 -6.04 -13.47 -17.15
CA ASN A 50 -6.95 -12.45 -17.66
C ASN A 50 -6.61 -12.17 -19.13
N GLU A 51 -7.40 -12.70 -20.06
CA GLU A 51 -7.21 -12.48 -21.51
C GLU A 51 -7.34 -10.98 -21.90
N ASN A 52 -7.96 -10.15 -21.05
CA ASN A 52 -8.19 -8.73 -21.29
C ASN A 52 -7.28 -7.84 -20.40
N ILE A 53 -6.19 -8.38 -19.85
CA ILE A 53 -5.36 -7.68 -18.84
C ILE A 53 -4.89 -6.28 -19.30
N GLU A 54 -4.50 -6.11 -20.55
CA GLU A 54 -4.06 -4.81 -21.07
C GLU A 54 -5.21 -3.81 -21.20
N GLN A 55 -6.40 -4.29 -21.54
CA GLN A 55 -7.60 -3.44 -21.55
C GLN A 55 -7.99 -3.02 -20.12
N ASP A 56 -7.92 -3.96 -19.17
CA ASP A 56 -8.19 -3.69 -17.77
C ASP A 56 -7.20 -2.68 -17.19
N LYS A 57 -5.90 -2.82 -17.48
CA LYS A 57 -4.87 -1.83 -17.13
C LYS A 57 -5.14 -0.46 -17.72
N GLN A 58 -5.55 -0.40 -18.99
CA GLN A 58 -5.88 0.86 -19.64
C GLN A 58 -7.08 1.53 -18.97
N THR A 59 -8.13 0.78 -18.70
CA THR A 59 -9.33 1.30 -18.02
C THR A 59 -9.00 1.75 -16.58
N ALA A 60 -8.18 0.98 -15.88
CA ALA A 60 -7.71 1.36 -14.54
C ALA A 60 -6.91 2.67 -14.55
N ARG A 61 -6.05 2.93 -15.57
CA ARG A 61 -5.35 4.21 -15.75
C ARG A 61 -6.32 5.38 -15.93
N GLU A 62 -7.36 5.20 -16.75
CA GLU A 62 -8.37 6.24 -16.97
C GLU A 62 -9.14 6.56 -15.68
N VAL A 63 -9.48 5.54 -14.90
CA VAL A 63 -10.14 5.71 -13.59
C VAL A 63 -9.20 6.39 -12.60
N ALA A 64 -7.93 5.97 -12.53
CA ALA A 64 -6.93 6.59 -11.66
C ALA A 64 -6.75 8.08 -11.98
N GLN A 65 -6.67 8.43 -13.28
CA GLN A 65 -6.57 9.82 -13.71
C GLN A 65 -7.82 10.63 -13.33
N ALA A 66 -9.01 10.09 -13.54
CA ALA A 66 -10.25 10.76 -13.15
C ALA A 66 -10.32 11.02 -11.63
N ILE A 67 -9.83 10.10 -10.81
CA ILE A 67 -9.75 10.27 -9.35
C ILE A 67 -8.78 11.40 -8.99
N ARG A 68 -7.59 11.45 -9.62
CA ARG A 68 -6.62 12.54 -9.44
C ARG A 68 -7.20 13.89 -9.87
N ASP A 69 -7.90 13.94 -10.99
CA ASP A 69 -8.55 15.16 -11.51
C ASP A 69 -9.61 15.69 -10.54
N LEU A 70 -10.23 14.82 -9.77
CA LEU A 70 -11.14 15.18 -8.67
C LEU A 70 -10.41 15.68 -7.42
N GLY A 71 -9.08 15.65 -7.40
CA GLY A 71 -8.24 16.14 -6.31
C GLY A 71 -7.97 15.12 -5.19
N TRP A 72 -8.08 13.83 -5.47
CA TRP A 72 -7.65 12.77 -4.57
C TRP A 72 -6.18 12.46 -4.77
N GLU A 73 -5.49 12.08 -3.69
CA GLU A 73 -4.15 11.50 -3.74
C GLU A 73 -4.24 9.98 -3.83
N LEU A 74 -3.33 9.38 -4.60
CA LEU A 74 -3.19 7.93 -4.72
C LEU A 74 -1.89 7.50 -4.06
N ALA A 75 -1.89 6.39 -3.34
CA ALA A 75 -0.79 5.99 -2.48
C ALA A 75 -0.53 4.48 -2.50
N SER A 76 0.63 4.09 -2.00
CA SER A 76 0.98 2.69 -1.79
C SER A 76 0.36 2.13 -0.51
N HIS A 77 -0.11 0.87 -0.59
CA HIS A 77 -0.43 0.05 0.57
C HIS A 77 0.34 -1.29 0.53
N SER A 78 1.56 -1.27 0.00
CA SER A 78 2.38 -2.40 -0.43
C SER A 78 1.68 -3.25 -1.52
N TRP A 79 2.42 -3.98 -2.33
CA TRP A 79 1.79 -4.83 -3.34
C TRP A 79 1.01 -5.98 -2.70
N GLY A 80 1.63 -6.71 -1.77
CA GLY A 80 1.08 -7.90 -1.12
C GLY A 80 0.49 -7.64 0.27
N HIS A 81 0.21 -6.38 0.67
CA HIS A 81 -0.28 -6.04 2.00
C HIS A 81 0.63 -6.55 3.13
N LEU A 82 1.92 -6.34 3.01
CA LEU A 82 2.93 -6.88 3.92
C LEU A 82 2.84 -6.32 5.34
N ASN A 83 3.10 -7.17 6.32
CA ASN A 83 3.51 -6.70 7.63
C ASN A 83 4.97 -6.23 7.56
N MET A 84 5.18 -4.92 7.37
CA MET A 84 6.50 -4.33 7.14
C MET A 84 7.46 -4.51 8.32
N THR A 85 6.95 -4.66 9.54
CA THR A 85 7.77 -4.92 10.73
C THR A 85 8.43 -6.29 10.67
N SER A 86 7.65 -7.34 10.37
CA SER A 86 8.09 -8.74 10.47
C SER A 86 8.63 -9.33 9.16
N THR A 87 8.36 -8.70 8.01
CA THR A 87 8.84 -9.20 6.71
C THR A 87 10.37 -9.15 6.61
N SER A 88 10.99 -10.03 5.83
CA SER A 88 12.42 -9.92 5.54
C SER A 88 12.70 -8.72 4.61
N TYR A 89 13.96 -8.28 4.56
CA TYR A 89 14.38 -7.22 3.65
C TYR A 89 14.16 -7.62 2.18
N GLU A 90 14.56 -8.84 1.83
CA GLU A 90 14.42 -9.37 0.47
C GLU A 90 12.95 -9.40 0.01
N HIS A 91 12.05 -9.80 0.92
CA HIS A 91 10.61 -9.83 0.61
C HIS A 91 10.03 -8.42 0.48
N LEU A 92 10.49 -7.47 1.30
CA LEU A 92 10.11 -6.06 1.16
C LEU A 92 10.59 -5.49 -0.18
N VAL A 93 11.83 -5.77 -0.59
CA VAL A 93 12.37 -5.34 -1.89
C VAL A 93 11.51 -5.90 -3.02
N TRP A 94 11.25 -7.20 -3.01
CA TRP A 94 10.42 -7.83 -4.02
C TRP A 94 9.01 -7.24 -4.09
N ASP A 95 8.35 -7.05 -2.95
CA ASP A 95 7.00 -6.47 -2.86
C ASP A 95 6.98 -5.03 -3.39
N THR A 96 8.00 -4.26 -3.06
CA THR A 96 8.13 -2.87 -3.53
C THR A 96 8.32 -2.83 -5.05
N ASP A 97 9.20 -3.68 -5.60
CA ASP A 97 9.44 -3.76 -7.05
C ASP A 97 8.16 -4.23 -7.80
N MET A 98 7.39 -5.15 -7.20
CA MET A 98 6.08 -5.56 -7.73
C MET A 98 5.10 -4.40 -7.72
N TRP A 99 5.07 -3.61 -6.64
CA TRP A 99 4.18 -2.47 -6.52
C TRP A 99 4.50 -1.40 -7.57
N GLU A 100 5.77 -1.04 -7.76
CA GLU A 100 6.21 -0.10 -8.81
C GLU A 100 5.77 -0.59 -10.19
N ARG A 101 5.97 -1.87 -10.49
CA ARG A 101 5.66 -2.45 -11.80
C ARG A 101 4.16 -2.56 -12.08
N GLU A 102 3.35 -3.00 -11.11
CA GLU A 102 1.96 -3.40 -11.34
C GLU A 102 0.93 -2.39 -10.86
N VAL A 103 1.29 -1.51 -9.94
CA VAL A 103 0.38 -0.50 -9.38
C VAL A 103 0.79 0.90 -9.81
N GLU A 104 2.02 1.32 -9.51
CA GLU A 104 2.49 2.67 -9.82
C GLU A 104 2.46 2.96 -11.32
N SER A 105 2.79 1.96 -12.16
CA SER A 105 2.68 2.06 -13.63
C SER A 105 1.26 2.36 -14.13
N ILE A 106 0.26 2.20 -13.27
CA ILE A 106 -1.15 2.46 -13.58
C ILE A 106 -1.62 3.76 -12.91
N ILE A 107 -1.35 3.92 -11.61
CA ILE A 107 -1.83 5.09 -10.86
C ILE A 107 -0.93 6.32 -11.01
N GLY A 108 0.28 6.17 -11.54
CA GLY A 108 1.31 7.21 -11.59
C GLY A 108 2.08 7.36 -10.28
N ASP A 109 3.15 8.15 -10.32
CA ASP A 109 4.08 8.35 -9.21
C ASP A 109 3.37 8.83 -7.93
N THR A 110 3.86 8.32 -6.79
CA THR A 110 3.45 8.77 -5.47
C THR A 110 4.60 8.69 -4.47
N ASP A 111 4.64 9.64 -3.55
CA ASP A 111 5.60 9.67 -2.44
C ASP A 111 4.97 9.25 -1.10
N ILE A 112 3.75 8.69 -1.14
CA ILE A 112 2.97 8.32 0.04
C ILE A 112 2.86 6.80 0.16
N ILE A 113 3.23 6.28 1.34
CA ILE A 113 2.98 4.87 1.70
C ILE A 113 2.15 4.78 2.99
N LEU A 114 1.08 4.00 2.95
CA LEU A 114 0.28 3.62 4.10
C LEU A 114 0.67 2.19 4.50
N TYR A 115 1.24 2.04 5.69
CA TYR A 115 1.65 0.72 6.15
C TYR A 115 0.45 -0.19 6.39
N PRO A 116 0.41 -1.39 5.75
CA PRO A 116 -0.59 -2.39 6.08
C PRO A 116 -0.51 -2.79 7.54
N LEU A 117 -1.65 -3.07 8.15
CA LEU A 117 -1.75 -3.44 9.57
C LEU A 117 -1.20 -2.39 10.56
N GLY A 118 -0.77 -1.23 10.08
CA GLY A 118 0.00 -0.27 10.86
C GLY A 118 1.41 -0.74 11.21
N ALA A 119 1.89 -1.78 10.54
CA ALA A 119 3.19 -2.41 10.80
C ALA A 119 4.33 -1.64 10.11
N ASP A 120 5.00 -0.79 10.85
CA ASP A 120 6.07 0.10 10.42
C ASP A 120 7.41 -0.62 10.18
N VAL A 121 8.27 -0.06 9.37
CA VAL A 121 9.64 -0.54 9.14
C VAL A 121 10.61 -0.13 10.25
N GLY A 122 10.26 0.85 11.07
CA GLY A 122 11.08 1.35 12.18
C GLY A 122 10.46 1.09 13.54
N ASP A 123 11.18 1.49 14.55
CA ASP A 123 10.69 1.45 15.92
C ASP A 123 9.52 2.42 16.13
N TRP A 124 8.73 2.12 17.16
CA TRP A 124 7.66 3.01 17.57
C TRP A 124 8.21 4.38 17.98
N ARG A 125 7.41 5.42 17.80
CA ARG A 125 7.77 6.76 18.30
C ARG A 125 8.29 6.71 19.76
N PRO A 126 9.23 7.57 20.17
CA PRO A 126 9.69 8.77 19.47
C PRO A 126 10.87 8.53 18.52
N SER A 127 11.29 7.28 18.34
CA SER A 127 12.44 6.96 17.48
C SER A 127 12.23 7.46 16.05
N GLN A 128 13.26 8.06 15.47
CA GLN A 128 13.26 8.50 14.08
C GLN A 128 13.78 7.41 13.16
N TYR A 129 13.40 7.47 11.88
CA TYR A 129 14.05 6.66 10.87
C TYR A 129 15.49 7.08 10.67
N THR A 130 16.36 6.10 10.48
CA THR A 130 17.75 6.31 10.08
C THR A 130 18.05 5.52 8.83
N PHE A 131 19.02 5.94 8.03
CA PHE A 131 19.45 5.23 6.83
C PHE A 131 20.23 3.94 7.13
N GLU A 132 20.50 3.66 8.39
CA GLU A 132 20.98 2.36 8.85
C GLU A 132 19.88 1.28 8.82
N ASN A 133 18.60 1.70 8.87
CA ASN A 133 17.47 0.82 8.64
C ASN A 133 17.34 0.58 7.13
N GLU A 134 17.73 -0.59 6.67
CA GLU A 134 17.76 -0.95 5.26
C GLU A 134 16.36 -0.95 4.62
N LYS A 135 15.30 -1.31 5.37
CA LYS A 135 13.91 -1.27 4.88
C LYS A 135 13.45 0.17 4.63
N PHE A 136 13.73 1.07 5.58
CA PHE A 136 13.45 2.49 5.38
C PHE A 136 14.23 3.04 4.19
N LYS A 137 15.53 2.69 4.11
CA LYS A 137 16.37 3.13 2.99
C LYS A 137 15.82 2.69 1.63
N LYS A 138 15.38 1.43 1.48
CA LYS A 138 14.77 0.96 0.23
C LYS A 138 13.52 1.76 -0.11
N LEU A 139 12.60 1.97 0.83
CA LEU A 139 11.39 2.76 0.61
C LEU A 139 11.71 4.22 0.26
N TRP A 140 12.74 4.77 0.89
CA TRP A 140 13.24 6.12 0.54
C TRP A 140 13.81 6.19 -0.86
N ASP A 141 14.62 5.20 -1.25
CA ASP A 141 15.32 5.18 -2.55
C ASP A 141 14.32 5.08 -3.72
N VAL A 142 13.17 4.43 -3.53
CA VAL A 142 12.08 4.38 -4.54
C VAL A 142 11.17 5.60 -4.52
N GLY A 143 11.35 6.56 -3.63
CA GLY A 143 10.65 7.83 -3.70
C GLY A 143 9.70 8.15 -2.55
N PHE A 144 9.40 7.23 -1.63
CA PHE A 144 8.50 7.52 -0.53
C PHE A 144 9.05 8.56 0.44
N ARG A 145 8.19 9.50 0.85
CA ARG A 145 8.51 10.61 1.78
C ARG A 145 7.49 10.75 2.90
N TYR A 146 6.25 10.28 2.68
CA TYR A 146 5.17 10.32 3.65
C TYR A 146 4.82 8.90 4.09
N PHE A 147 5.13 8.59 5.36
CA PHE A 147 5.00 7.26 5.95
C PHE A 147 3.84 7.23 6.94
N CYS A 148 2.76 6.54 6.59
CA CYS A 148 1.50 6.58 7.32
C CYS A 148 1.27 5.30 8.11
N ASN A 149 1.42 5.40 9.42
CA ASN A 149 1.13 4.36 10.41
C ASN A 149 -0.33 4.38 10.87
N VAL A 150 -0.68 3.44 11.73
CA VAL A 150 -1.94 3.45 12.47
C VAL A 150 -1.65 3.57 13.97
N ASP A 151 -2.33 4.51 14.64
CA ASP A 151 -2.39 4.57 16.09
C ASP A 151 -3.87 4.61 16.51
N SER A 152 -4.35 3.58 17.18
CA SER A 152 -5.74 3.47 17.59
C SER A 152 -6.11 4.41 18.74
N THR A 153 -5.14 5.01 19.42
CA THR A 153 -5.34 5.87 20.59
C THR A 153 -5.33 7.36 20.24
N GLN A 154 -4.39 7.77 19.43
CA GLN A 154 -4.24 9.18 19.03
C GLN A 154 -3.55 9.31 17.69
N TYR A 155 -3.75 10.42 17.01
CA TYR A 155 -2.90 10.78 15.89
C TYR A 155 -1.61 11.45 16.38
N TRP A 156 -0.55 11.33 15.60
CA TRP A 156 0.72 11.99 15.86
C TRP A 156 1.46 12.26 14.54
N LEU A 157 2.34 13.24 14.59
CA LEU A 157 3.22 13.60 13.48
C LEU A 157 4.67 13.59 13.95
N GLN A 158 5.55 13.11 13.11
CA GLN A 158 6.99 13.16 13.27
C GLN A 158 7.62 13.68 11.98
N TYR A 159 8.43 14.70 12.09
CA TYR A 159 9.19 15.25 10.97
C TYR A 159 10.64 14.80 11.09
N GLY A 160 11.15 14.13 10.06
CA GLY A 160 12.58 13.94 9.84
C GLY A 160 13.15 15.07 8.97
N SER A 161 14.43 14.95 8.60
CA SER A 161 15.08 15.97 7.76
C SER A 161 14.43 16.12 6.38
N ASN A 162 13.92 15.02 5.82
CA ASN A 162 13.35 14.98 4.48
C ASN A 162 12.15 14.03 4.37
N TYR A 163 11.51 13.67 5.47
CA TYR A 163 10.33 12.82 5.48
C TYR A 163 9.33 13.26 6.54
N MET A 164 8.09 12.85 6.37
CA MET A 164 7.06 12.92 7.39
C MET A 164 6.59 11.50 7.72
N ARG A 165 6.45 11.21 8.99
CA ARG A 165 5.85 9.99 9.53
C ARG A 165 4.67 10.34 10.39
N GLN A 166 3.56 9.64 10.25
CA GLN A 166 2.35 9.92 11.03
C GLN A 166 1.65 8.65 11.50
N GLY A 167 1.01 8.73 12.67
CA GLY A 167 0.05 7.75 13.14
C GLY A 167 -1.36 8.21 12.81
N ARG A 168 -2.05 7.44 11.96
CA ARG A 168 -3.45 7.67 11.60
C ARG A 168 -4.34 7.06 12.66
N ARG A 169 -5.47 7.71 12.94
CA ARG A 169 -6.51 7.16 13.80
C ARG A 169 -7.61 6.54 12.97
N ASN A 170 -8.04 5.34 13.36
CA ASN A 170 -9.19 4.72 12.73
C ASN A 170 -10.46 5.51 12.99
N MET A 171 -11.25 5.72 11.93
CA MET A 171 -12.57 6.37 11.97
C MET A 171 -13.64 5.38 11.49
N ASP A 172 -13.72 4.24 12.15
CA ASP A 172 -14.76 3.24 11.93
C ASP A 172 -15.98 3.49 12.85
N GLY A 173 -17.09 2.81 12.55
CA GLY A 173 -18.33 2.99 13.30
C GLY A 173 -18.20 2.67 14.80
N GLN A 174 -17.30 1.75 15.16
CA GLN A 174 -17.04 1.39 16.54
C GLN A 174 -16.30 2.50 17.30
N MET A 175 -15.32 3.13 16.65
CA MET A 175 -14.59 4.27 17.22
C MET A 175 -15.46 5.52 17.28
N MET A 176 -16.28 5.77 16.28
CA MET A 176 -17.25 6.86 16.29
C MET A 176 -18.24 6.70 17.44
N PHE A 177 -18.79 5.51 17.64
CA PHE A 177 -19.70 5.22 18.75
C PHE A 177 -19.06 5.47 20.12
N LYS A 178 -17.82 4.99 20.33
CA LYS A 178 -17.08 5.19 21.59
C LYS A 178 -16.77 6.66 21.91
N GLN A 179 -16.77 7.53 20.91
CA GLN A 179 -16.47 8.95 21.09
C GLN A 179 -17.72 9.84 21.24
N MET A 180 -18.90 9.27 20.96
CA MET A 180 -20.17 9.96 21.13
C MET A 180 -20.75 9.77 22.54
N VAL A 181 -20.13 8.94 23.39
CA VAL A 181 -20.46 8.65 24.77
C VAL A 181 -19.38 9.23 25.68
#